data_f94a2279d9063bb69d4909a28a39b96b
#
_entry.id   f94a2279d9063bb69d4909a28a39b96b
#
_cell.length_a   1.000
_cell.length_b   1.000
_cell.length_c   1.000
_cell.angle_alpha   90.00
_cell.angle_beta   90.00
_cell.angle_gamma   90.00
#
_symmetry.space_group_name_H-M   'P 1'
#
loop_
_entity.id
_entity.type
_entity.pdbx_description
1 polymer ?
#
loop_
_entity_poly.entity_id
_entity_poly.type
_entity_poly.pdbx_seq_one_letter_code
_entity_poly.pdbx_strand_id
1 'polypeptide(L)'
;KFIGGRTVPLLAIFSAFTFTIMMFNVPVPGGTTAHGVGGTFAAIVLGPWAAVLTTSVALIIQALFFGDGGITAIGANCLNMGILLPFVGYGVYRLIAGHSPMLSQRRVVAAAIGSYAGITAAALAVGIELGIQPHLWSHNGVPDYSPYGFGAAIPAMLVAHLLGASFVEG
;
A
#
# COMPACT_ATOMS: atom_id res chain seq x y z
N LYS A 1 -4.91 7.87 25.31
CA LYS A 1 -6.32 8.22 24.92
C LYS A 1 -6.39 8.28 23.38
N PHE A 2 -6.12 7.16 22.70
CA PHE A 2 -6.06 7.15 21.23
C PHE A 2 -7.41 6.84 20.56
N ILE A 3 -8.40 6.31 21.27
CA ILE A 3 -9.69 5.93 20.72
C ILE A 3 -10.79 6.60 21.53
N GLY A 4 -11.25 7.76 21.09
CA GLY A 4 -12.47 8.40 21.57
C GLY A 4 -13.68 7.98 20.76
N GLY A 5 -14.90 8.16 21.27
CA GLY A 5 -16.13 7.76 20.58
C GLY A 5 -16.34 8.38 19.20
N ARG A 6 -15.65 9.49 18.89
CA ARG A 6 -15.65 10.12 17.54
C ARG A 6 -14.60 9.52 16.59
N THR A 7 -13.58 8.87 17.12
CA THR A 7 -12.49 8.31 16.31
C THR A 7 -12.89 7.00 15.64
N VAL A 8 -13.67 6.17 16.31
CA VAL A 8 -14.09 4.86 15.79
C VAL A 8 -14.89 4.98 14.47
N PRO A 9 -15.91 5.85 14.36
CA PRO A 9 -16.60 6.05 13.08
C PRO A 9 -15.69 6.51 11.94
N LEU A 10 -14.73 7.39 12.22
CA LEU A 10 -13.76 7.84 11.21
C LEU A 10 -12.85 6.70 10.75
N LEU A 11 -12.35 5.87 11.67
CA LEU A 11 -11.56 4.69 11.32
C LEU A 11 -12.38 3.72 10.45
N ALA A 12 -13.66 3.49 10.78
CA ALA A 12 -14.53 2.63 9.99
C ALA A 12 -14.77 3.18 8.57
N ILE A 13 -15.01 4.48 8.44
CA ILE A 13 -15.19 5.15 7.13
C ILE A 13 -13.91 5.02 6.29
N PHE A 14 -12.73 5.27 6.88
CA PHE A 14 -11.48 5.15 6.15
C PHE A 14 -11.12 3.69 5.82
N SER A 15 -11.47 2.72 6.66
CA SER A 15 -11.31 1.30 6.31
C SER A 15 -12.21 0.91 5.14
N ALA A 16 -13.48 1.36 5.12
CA ALA A 16 -14.39 1.13 4.00
C ALA A 16 -13.92 1.82 2.72
N PHE A 17 -13.41 3.05 2.81
CA PHE A 17 -12.82 3.78 1.70
C PHE A 17 -11.61 3.04 1.10
N THR A 18 -10.66 2.66 1.93
CA THR A 18 -9.48 1.87 1.54
C THR A 18 -9.90 0.54 0.89
N PHE A 19 -10.83 -0.19 1.52
CA PHE A 19 -11.39 -1.41 0.96
C PHE A 19 -11.98 -1.19 -0.44
N THR A 20 -12.79 -0.14 -0.62
CA THR A 20 -13.47 0.15 -1.90
C THR A 20 -12.47 0.48 -3.01
N ILE A 21 -11.43 1.29 -2.71
CA ILE A 21 -10.40 1.63 -3.70
C ILE A 21 -9.63 0.39 -4.13
N MET A 22 -9.24 -0.46 -3.19
CA MET A 22 -8.49 -1.68 -3.48
C MET A 22 -9.27 -2.70 -4.32
N MET A 23 -10.60 -2.62 -4.39
CA MET A 23 -11.41 -3.47 -5.28
C MET A 23 -11.18 -3.18 -6.77
N PHE A 24 -10.68 -1.99 -7.13
CA PHE A 24 -10.31 -1.65 -8.50
C PHE A 24 -8.84 -2.02 -8.75
N ASN A 25 -8.61 -3.28 -9.08
CA ASN A 25 -7.28 -3.78 -9.33
C ASN A 25 -7.03 -4.11 -10.79
N VAL A 26 -5.76 -3.99 -11.21
CA VAL A 26 -5.29 -4.31 -12.55
C VAL A 26 -4.31 -5.48 -12.45
N PRO A 27 -4.48 -6.55 -13.24
CA PRO A 27 -3.57 -7.68 -13.19
C PRO A 27 -2.16 -7.26 -13.65
N VAL A 28 -1.15 -7.74 -12.93
CA VAL A 28 0.27 -7.57 -13.24
C VAL A 28 0.79 -8.90 -13.75
N PRO A 29 1.62 -8.90 -14.83
CA PRO A 29 2.26 -10.12 -15.30
C PRO A 29 3.02 -10.84 -14.16
N GLY A 30 2.77 -12.15 -14.03
CA GLY A 30 3.36 -12.97 -12.97
C GLY A 30 2.39 -13.33 -11.82
N GLY A 31 1.11 -12.95 -11.90
CA GLY A 31 0.07 -13.45 -11.01
C GLY A 31 -0.19 -12.59 -9.77
N THR A 32 0.22 -11.32 -9.78
CA THR A 32 -0.13 -10.32 -8.77
C THR A 32 -1.01 -9.21 -9.36
N THR A 33 -1.41 -8.24 -8.56
CA THR A 33 -2.24 -7.10 -8.98
C THR A 33 -1.62 -5.76 -8.55
N ALA A 34 -1.99 -4.69 -9.26
CA ALA A 34 -1.68 -3.32 -8.91
C ALA A 34 -2.99 -2.54 -8.69
N HIS A 35 -3.09 -1.80 -7.61
CA HIS A 35 -4.28 -1.02 -7.25
C HIS A 35 -3.91 0.16 -6.36
N GLY A 36 -4.78 1.16 -6.31
CA GLY A 36 -4.69 2.22 -5.29
C GLY A 36 -5.08 1.66 -3.92
N VAL A 37 -4.62 2.31 -2.86
CA VAL A 37 -4.88 1.91 -1.46
C VAL A 37 -5.57 3.01 -0.66
N GLY A 38 -5.25 4.28 -0.93
CA GLY A 38 -5.73 5.42 -0.14
C GLY A 38 -5.05 5.56 1.22
N GLY A 39 -3.97 4.80 1.44
CA GLY A 39 -3.28 4.75 2.73
C GLY A 39 -2.57 6.04 3.09
N THR A 40 -1.96 6.72 2.11
CA THR A 40 -1.36 8.04 2.33
C THR A 40 -2.40 9.09 2.63
N PHE A 41 -3.54 9.07 1.94
CA PHE A 41 -4.65 9.99 2.24
C PHE A 41 -5.18 9.78 3.66
N ALA A 42 -5.39 8.54 4.07
CA ALA A 42 -5.75 8.21 5.45
C ALA A 42 -4.71 8.74 6.45
N ALA A 43 -3.41 8.62 6.13
CA ALA A 43 -2.33 9.11 6.99
C ALA A 43 -2.30 10.64 7.09
N ILE A 44 -2.60 11.35 6.01
CA ILE A 44 -2.69 12.83 6.02
C ILE A 44 -3.85 13.31 6.89
N VAL A 45 -4.99 12.65 6.84
CA VAL A 45 -6.21 13.06 7.54
C VAL A 45 -6.22 12.60 9.01
N LEU A 46 -5.87 11.35 9.27
CA LEU A 46 -6.00 10.72 10.59
C LEU A 46 -4.68 10.57 11.33
N GLY A 47 -3.57 10.75 10.63
CA GLY A 47 -2.23 10.42 11.11
C GLY A 47 -1.80 8.99 10.71
N PRO A 48 -0.48 8.73 10.62
CA PRO A 48 0.05 7.48 10.06
C PRO A 48 -0.35 6.24 10.86
N TRP A 49 -0.39 6.30 12.18
CA TRP A 49 -0.80 5.16 13.02
C TRP A 49 -2.27 4.78 12.85
N ALA A 50 -3.16 5.76 12.65
CA ALA A 50 -4.55 5.49 12.36
C ALA A 50 -4.71 4.89 10.94
N ALA A 51 -3.91 5.34 9.98
CA ALA A 51 -3.86 4.76 8.64
C ALA A 51 -3.40 3.31 8.65
N VAL A 52 -2.40 2.95 9.46
CA VAL A 52 -2.00 1.54 9.68
C VAL A 52 -3.21 0.70 10.06
N LEU A 53 -3.97 1.16 11.05
CA LEU A 53 -5.14 0.43 11.54
C LEU A 53 -6.22 0.29 10.46
N THR A 54 -6.59 1.39 9.81
CA THR A 54 -7.66 1.39 8.79
C THR A 54 -7.31 0.51 7.59
N THR A 55 -6.08 0.63 7.07
CA THR A 55 -5.62 -0.17 5.94
C THR A 55 -5.47 -1.64 6.31
N SER A 56 -4.91 -1.96 7.47
CA SER A 56 -4.78 -3.36 7.91
C SER A 56 -6.13 -4.03 8.11
N VAL A 57 -7.12 -3.34 8.68
CA VAL A 57 -8.49 -3.87 8.81
C VAL A 57 -9.09 -4.18 7.43
N ALA A 58 -8.95 -3.27 6.46
CA ALA A 58 -9.43 -3.50 5.10
C ALA A 58 -8.75 -4.72 4.46
N LEU A 59 -7.42 -4.83 4.54
CA LEU A 59 -6.64 -5.94 4.01
C LEU A 59 -7.02 -7.30 4.63
N ILE A 60 -7.23 -7.33 5.95
CA ILE A 60 -7.65 -8.56 6.65
C ILE A 60 -9.05 -8.98 6.17
N ILE A 61 -9.99 -8.04 6.04
CA ILE A 61 -11.33 -8.32 5.54
C ILE A 61 -11.27 -8.85 4.10
N GLN A 62 -10.49 -8.23 3.22
CA GLN A 62 -10.32 -8.68 1.83
C GLN A 62 -9.78 -10.10 1.76
N ALA A 63 -8.73 -10.39 2.51
CA ALA A 63 -8.11 -11.72 2.49
C ALA A 63 -9.02 -12.82 3.04
N LEU A 64 -9.75 -12.54 4.15
CA LEU A 64 -10.57 -13.55 4.82
C LEU A 64 -11.93 -13.80 4.17
N PHE A 65 -12.58 -12.74 3.66
CA PHE A 65 -13.95 -12.84 3.15
C PHE A 65 -14.04 -12.85 1.62
N PHE A 66 -13.05 -12.28 0.94
CA PHE A 66 -13.04 -12.15 -0.52
C PHE A 66 -11.92 -12.92 -1.20
N GLY A 67 -10.96 -13.46 -0.43
CA GLY A 67 -9.81 -14.19 -0.96
C GLY A 67 -8.80 -13.29 -1.70
N ASP A 68 -8.97 -11.97 -1.64
CA ASP A 68 -8.10 -11.01 -2.30
C ASP A 68 -6.83 -10.76 -1.49
N GLY A 69 -5.68 -10.72 -2.15
CA GLY A 69 -4.36 -10.61 -1.54
C GLY A 69 -3.84 -11.90 -0.86
N GLY A 70 -4.69 -12.92 -0.67
CA GLY A 70 -4.33 -14.21 -0.11
C GLY A 70 -4.12 -14.24 1.41
N ILE A 71 -4.64 -15.27 2.08
CA ILE A 71 -4.57 -15.41 3.55
C ILE A 71 -3.12 -15.51 4.03
N THR A 72 -2.26 -16.22 3.30
CA THR A 72 -0.84 -16.41 3.65
C THR A 72 -0.02 -15.13 3.48
N ALA A 73 -0.49 -14.18 2.66
CA ALA A 73 0.18 -12.93 2.40
C ALA A 73 -0.33 -11.75 3.27
N ILE A 74 -1.28 -11.97 4.19
CA ILE A 74 -1.83 -10.90 5.05
C ILE A 74 -0.72 -10.12 5.76
N GLY A 75 0.28 -10.79 6.31
CA GLY A 75 1.39 -10.16 7.01
C GLY A 75 2.21 -9.24 6.11
N ALA A 76 2.59 -9.71 4.92
CA ALA A 76 3.32 -8.93 3.92
C ALA A 76 2.49 -7.74 3.42
N ASN A 77 1.21 -7.95 3.11
CA ASN A 77 0.31 -6.89 2.68
C ASN A 77 0.11 -5.82 3.76
N CYS A 78 -0.06 -6.21 5.02
CA CYS A 78 -0.15 -5.26 6.14
C CYS A 78 1.18 -4.50 6.34
N LEU A 79 2.33 -5.14 6.17
CA LEU A 79 3.63 -4.47 6.25
C LEU A 79 3.79 -3.45 5.12
N ASN A 80 3.55 -3.85 3.87
CA ASN A 80 3.80 -3.02 2.71
C ASN A 80 2.75 -1.91 2.53
N MET A 81 1.46 -2.26 2.55
CA MET A 81 0.37 -1.33 2.32
C MET A 81 -0.17 -0.70 3.62
N GLY A 82 -0.13 -1.44 4.74
CA GLY A 82 -0.61 -0.93 6.02
C GLY A 82 0.42 -0.07 6.76
N ILE A 83 1.71 -0.34 6.64
CA ILE A 83 2.77 0.38 7.37
C ILE A 83 3.63 1.20 6.41
N LEU A 84 4.35 0.56 5.49
CA LEU A 84 5.35 1.23 4.67
C LEU A 84 4.74 2.36 3.82
N LEU A 85 3.65 2.08 3.10
CA LEU A 85 2.96 3.04 2.26
C LEU A 85 2.53 4.31 3.02
N PRO A 86 1.74 4.24 4.10
CA PRO A 86 1.27 5.43 4.79
C PRO A 86 2.41 6.21 5.48
N PHE A 87 3.43 5.53 5.99
CA PHE A 87 4.56 6.23 6.62
C PHE A 87 5.44 6.95 5.60
N VAL A 88 5.80 6.29 4.50
CA VAL A 88 6.59 6.92 3.43
C VAL A 88 5.80 8.06 2.80
N GLY A 89 4.54 7.82 2.43
CA GLY A 89 3.68 8.82 1.82
C GLY A 89 3.47 10.04 2.71
N TYR A 90 3.16 9.83 3.98
CA TYR A 90 3.01 10.91 4.96
C TYR A 90 4.33 11.65 5.20
N GLY A 91 5.45 10.94 5.26
CA GLY A 91 6.78 11.55 5.40
C GLY A 91 7.10 12.51 4.25
N VAL A 92 6.92 12.04 3.01
CA VAL A 92 7.10 12.87 1.80
C VAL A 92 6.13 14.06 1.79
N TYR A 93 4.85 13.81 2.10
CA TYR A 93 3.87 14.88 2.24
C TYR A 93 4.32 15.95 3.24
N ARG A 94 4.76 15.57 4.42
CA ARG A 94 5.23 16.49 5.47
C ARG A 94 6.44 17.30 5.03
N LEU A 95 7.38 16.67 4.34
CA LEU A 95 8.58 17.34 3.82
C LEU A 95 8.22 18.42 2.79
N ILE A 96 7.32 18.11 1.86
CA ILE A 96 6.94 19.05 0.79
C ILE A 96 5.96 20.12 1.32
N ALA A 97 4.93 19.72 2.06
CA ALA A 97 3.91 20.63 2.59
C ALA A 97 4.49 21.62 3.60
N GLY A 98 5.42 21.17 4.44
CA GLY A 98 6.03 22.01 5.47
C GLY A 98 4.98 22.70 6.35
N HIS A 99 5.13 24.01 6.55
CA HIS A 99 4.22 24.87 7.31
C HIS A 99 3.19 25.62 6.45
N SER A 100 2.96 25.17 5.22
CA SER A 100 2.03 25.86 4.31
C SER A 100 0.58 25.87 4.85
N PRO A 101 -0.24 26.89 4.53
CA PRO A 101 -1.63 26.99 4.93
C PRO A 101 -2.45 25.76 4.49
N MET A 102 -3.53 25.42 5.23
CA MET A 102 -4.31 24.21 4.97
C MET A 102 -4.92 24.16 3.56
N LEU A 103 -5.32 25.29 3.00
CA LEU A 103 -5.93 25.38 1.66
C LEU A 103 -4.93 25.73 0.55
N SER A 104 -3.63 25.57 0.78
CA SER A 104 -2.61 25.90 -0.22
C SER A 104 -2.48 24.82 -1.29
N GLN A 105 -2.28 25.21 -2.54
CA GLN A 105 -1.96 24.33 -3.66
C GLN A 105 -0.73 23.46 -3.37
N ARG A 106 0.21 23.97 -2.57
CA ARG A 106 1.39 23.22 -2.14
C ARG A 106 1.01 21.94 -1.38
N ARG A 107 -0.04 21.97 -0.54
CA ARG A 107 -0.50 20.77 0.18
C ARG A 107 -1.15 19.75 -0.76
N VAL A 108 -1.87 20.22 -1.78
CA VAL A 108 -2.47 19.32 -2.80
C VAL A 108 -1.36 18.61 -3.56
N VAL A 109 -0.37 19.37 -4.07
CA VAL A 109 0.77 18.76 -4.77
C VAL A 109 1.59 17.85 -3.85
N ALA A 110 1.77 18.24 -2.59
CA ALA A 110 2.47 17.42 -1.60
C ALA A 110 1.74 16.10 -1.32
N ALA A 111 0.39 16.12 -1.29
CA ALA A 111 -0.41 14.93 -1.11
C ALA A 111 -0.26 13.97 -2.31
N ALA A 112 -0.39 14.49 -3.53
CA ALA A 112 -0.22 13.70 -4.74
C ALA A 112 1.18 13.07 -4.84
N ILE A 113 2.25 13.83 -4.63
CA ILE A 113 3.63 13.32 -4.66
C ILE A 113 3.86 12.32 -3.50
N GLY A 114 3.32 12.61 -2.32
CA GLY A 114 3.42 11.72 -1.16
C GLY A 114 2.73 10.39 -1.43
N SER A 115 1.52 10.41 -1.95
CA SER A 115 0.75 9.21 -2.32
C SER A 115 1.48 8.37 -3.37
N TYR A 116 1.95 9.02 -4.44
CA TYR A 116 2.74 8.38 -5.48
C TYR A 116 4.00 7.70 -4.92
N ALA A 117 4.74 8.39 -4.04
CA ALA A 117 5.94 7.85 -3.41
C ALA A 117 5.62 6.69 -2.45
N GLY A 118 4.56 6.80 -1.67
CA GLY A 118 4.13 5.78 -0.71
C GLY A 118 3.82 4.45 -1.37
N ILE A 119 2.96 4.46 -2.39
CA ILE A 119 2.59 3.23 -3.10
C ILE A 119 3.75 2.66 -3.93
N THR A 120 4.60 3.52 -4.49
CA THR A 120 5.81 3.08 -5.20
C THR A 120 6.79 2.38 -4.25
N ALA A 121 6.96 2.88 -3.03
CA ALA A 121 7.78 2.23 -2.01
C ALA A 121 7.21 0.86 -1.61
N ALA A 122 5.89 0.75 -1.45
CA ALA A 122 5.23 -0.53 -1.19
C ALA A 122 5.42 -1.51 -2.35
N ALA A 123 5.25 -1.07 -3.59
CA ALA A 123 5.48 -1.90 -4.78
C ALA A 123 6.92 -2.41 -4.89
N LEU A 124 7.89 -1.57 -4.56
CA LEU A 124 9.30 -1.97 -4.51
C LEU A 124 9.53 -3.04 -3.44
N ALA A 125 8.96 -2.88 -2.25
CA ALA A 125 9.07 -3.85 -1.17
C ALA A 125 8.49 -5.20 -1.57
N VAL A 126 7.29 -5.23 -2.18
CA VAL A 126 6.68 -6.47 -2.72
C VAL A 126 7.56 -7.08 -3.79
N GLY A 127 8.13 -6.28 -4.72
CA GLY A 127 9.05 -6.77 -5.74
C GLY A 127 10.31 -7.42 -5.14
N ILE A 128 10.82 -6.89 -4.03
CA ILE A 128 11.94 -7.48 -3.28
C ILE A 128 11.51 -8.77 -2.59
N GLU A 129 10.38 -8.76 -1.89
CA GLU A 129 9.84 -9.93 -1.19
C GLU A 129 9.59 -11.10 -2.14
N LEU A 130 8.99 -10.86 -3.31
CA LEU A 130 8.79 -11.87 -4.33
C LEU A 130 10.11 -12.35 -4.94
N GLY A 131 11.03 -11.42 -5.22
CA GLY A 131 12.31 -11.71 -5.85
C GLY A 131 13.29 -12.49 -4.97
N ILE A 132 13.17 -12.40 -3.64
CA ILE A 132 14.04 -13.15 -2.71
C ILE A 132 13.56 -14.59 -2.49
N GLN A 133 12.27 -14.88 -2.70
CA GLN A 133 11.69 -16.19 -2.39
C GLN A 133 12.37 -17.36 -3.09
N PRO A 134 12.72 -17.32 -4.40
CA PRO A 134 13.43 -18.41 -5.08
C PRO A 134 14.79 -18.73 -4.47
N HIS A 135 15.42 -17.76 -3.79
CA HIS A 135 16.73 -17.92 -3.16
C HIS A 135 16.63 -18.51 -1.76
N LEU A 136 15.52 -18.30 -1.06
CA LEU A 136 15.33 -18.74 0.32
C LEU A 136 14.54 -20.05 0.40
N TRP A 137 13.56 -20.25 -0.49
CA TRP A 137 12.65 -21.40 -0.46
C TRP A 137 12.60 -22.07 -1.84
N SER A 138 13.45 -23.08 -2.01
CA SER A 138 13.46 -23.96 -3.18
C SER A 138 13.82 -25.37 -2.79
N HIS A 139 13.14 -26.36 -3.37
CA HIS A 139 13.44 -27.78 -3.21
C HIS A 139 13.86 -28.37 -4.57
N ASN A 140 14.99 -29.05 -4.60
CA ASN A 140 15.56 -29.65 -5.83
C ASN A 140 15.70 -28.67 -7.01
N GLY A 141 15.98 -27.40 -6.74
CA GLY A 141 16.13 -26.36 -7.74
C GLY A 141 14.82 -25.78 -8.28
N VAL A 142 13.67 -26.16 -7.69
CA VAL A 142 12.34 -25.62 -8.02
C VAL A 142 11.92 -24.70 -6.87
N PRO A 143 11.55 -23.43 -7.17
CA PRO A 143 10.99 -22.52 -6.17
C PRO A 143 9.66 -23.03 -5.61
N ASP A 144 9.49 -22.95 -4.29
CA ASP A 144 8.27 -23.43 -3.60
C ASP A 144 7.09 -22.45 -3.76
N TYR A 145 7.37 -21.16 -3.91
CA TYR A 145 6.37 -20.09 -3.96
C TYR A 145 6.50 -19.24 -5.23
N SER A 146 7.21 -18.11 -5.15
CA SER A 146 7.42 -17.26 -6.32
C SER A 146 8.52 -17.82 -7.23
N PRO A 147 8.27 -18.09 -8.52
CA PRO A 147 9.29 -18.57 -9.43
C PRO A 147 10.18 -17.45 -9.99
N TYR A 148 9.87 -16.18 -9.70
CA TYR A 148 10.51 -15.03 -10.29
C TYR A 148 11.58 -14.44 -9.39
N GLY A 149 12.81 -14.36 -9.87
CA GLY A 149 13.90 -13.65 -9.18
C GLY A 149 13.76 -12.13 -9.29
N PHE A 150 14.68 -11.40 -8.64
CA PHE A 150 14.68 -9.93 -8.57
C PHE A 150 14.58 -9.24 -9.95
N GLY A 151 15.26 -9.77 -10.97
CA GLY A 151 15.28 -9.19 -12.31
C GLY A 151 13.91 -9.21 -13.03
N ALA A 152 12.97 -10.04 -12.60
CA ALA A 152 11.61 -10.08 -13.11
C ALA A 152 10.62 -9.45 -12.14
N ALA A 153 10.69 -9.80 -10.85
CA ALA A 153 9.72 -9.36 -9.84
C ALA A 153 9.75 -7.85 -9.62
N ILE A 154 10.91 -7.23 -9.45
CA ILE A 154 11.02 -5.79 -9.20
C ILE A 154 10.51 -4.96 -10.39
N PRO A 155 10.96 -5.18 -11.64
CA PRO A 155 10.42 -4.43 -12.77
C PRO A 155 8.92 -4.64 -12.98
N ALA A 156 8.40 -5.85 -12.83
CA ALA A 156 6.98 -6.13 -12.99
C ALA A 156 6.14 -5.32 -12.00
N MET A 157 6.52 -5.29 -10.72
CA MET A 157 5.84 -4.51 -9.69
C MET A 157 5.99 -3.00 -9.94
N LEU A 158 7.20 -2.52 -10.20
CA LEU A 158 7.44 -1.08 -10.37
C LEU A 158 6.77 -0.52 -11.62
N VAL A 159 6.84 -1.19 -12.77
CA VAL A 159 6.24 -0.68 -14.02
C VAL A 159 4.73 -0.55 -13.88
N ALA A 160 4.06 -1.57 -13.34
CA ALA A 160 2.61 -1.54 -13.14
C ALA A 160 2.16 -0.42 -12.19
N HIS A 161 2.93 -0.17 -11.14
CA HIS A 161 2.60 0.87 -10.17
C HIS A 161 2.97 2.26 -10.69
N LEU A 162 4.17 2.46 -11.23
CA LEU A 162 4.61 3.76 -11.76
C LEU A 162 3.74 4.27 -12.92
N LEU A 163 3.25 3.37 -13.79
CA LEU A 163 2.44 3.73 -14.95
C LEU A 163 0.92 3.71 -14.70
N GLY A 164 0.46 3.14 -13.60
CA GLY A 164 -0.96 2.95 -13.32
C GLY A 164 -1.35 3.29 -11.88
N ALA A 165 -1.14 2.37 -10.94
CA ALA A 165 -1.66 2.46 -9.59
C ALA A 165 -1.20 3.72 -8.82
N SER A 166 0.03 4.20 -9.06
CA SER A 166 0.55 5.40 -8.40
C SER A 166 -0.17 6.68 -8.82
N PHE A 167 -0.73 6.74 -10.03
CA PHE A 167 -1.57 7.86 -10.46
C PHE A 167 -2.97 7.80 -9.85
N VAL A 168 -3.47 6.62 -9.55
CA VAL A 168 -4.78 6.45 -8.87
C VAL A 168 -4.66 6.80 -7.39
N GLU A 169 -3.51 6.53 -6.77
CA GLU A 169 -3.23 6.85 -5.36
C GLU A 169 -3.01 8.36 -5.16
N GLY A 170 -2.37 9.07 -6.10
CA GLY A 170 -2.00 10.50 -6.05
C GLY A 170 -3.08 11.43 -6.53
#